data_226920cdc1694e9722eb18b5faf3cb37
#
_entry.id   226920cdc1694e9722eb18b5faf3cb37
#
_cell.length_a   1.000
_cell.length_b   1.000
_cell.length_c   1.000
_cell.angle_alpha   90.00
_cell.angle_beta   90.00
_cell.angle_gamma   90.00
#
_symmetry.space_group_name_H-M   'P 1'
#
loop_
_entity.id
_entity.type
_entity.pdbx_description
1 polymer ?
#
loop_
_entity_poly.entity_id
_entity_poly.type
_entity_poly.pdbx_seq_one_letter_code
_entity_poly.pdbx_strand_id
1 'polypeptide(L)'
;DFRARLLEDATSACAEMGYAGPQGEYIVALEDTPDRHNVIVCTQCSCTAWPVLGLPPDWYKSPAYRARVVREPRRVLGEMGLQLSDEVAIRVWETSAETRYMVIPLRPEGTQSLTEDALANLVSREALIGVALANPPTR
;
A
#
# COMPACT_ATOMS: atom_id res chain seq x y z
N ASP A 1 -14.19 -8.74 -13.22
CA ASP A 1 -13.87 -8.36 -11.87
C ASP A 1 -12.70 -7.37 -11.86
N PHE A 2 -12.94 -6.16 -11.40
CA PHE A 2 -11.93 -5.09 -11.37
C PHE A 2 -10.73 -5.46 -10.50
N ARG A 3 -10.98 -6.09 -9.33
CA ARG A 3 -9.89 -6.50 -8.44
C ARG A 3 -8.92 -7.46 -9.10
N ALA A 4 -9.43 -8.44 -9.85
CA ALA A 4 -8.59 -9.38 -10.57
C ALA A 4 -7.75 -8.68 -11.64
N ARG A 5 -8.35 -7.73 -12.39
CA ARG A 5 -7.63 -6.94 -13.39
C ARG A 5 -6.58 -6.04 -12.74
N LEU A 6 -6.89 -5.47 -11.58
CA LEU A 6 -5.96 -4.63 -10.84
C LEU A 6 -4.73 -5.41 -10.41
N LEU A 7 -4.90 -6.64 -9.95
CA LEU A 7 -3.79 -7.49 -9.54
C LEU A 7 -2.97 -8.01 -10.73
N GLU A 8 -3.61 -8.19 -11.88
CA GLU A 8 -2.94 -8.68 -13.07
C GLU A 8 -2.19 -7.56 -13.80
N ASP A 9 -2.83 -6.40 -13.98
CA ASP A 9 -2.25 -5.25 -14.69
C ASP A 9 -2.78 -3.96 -14.07
N ALA A 10 -2.13 -3.54 -12.99
CA ALA A 10 -2.55 -2.35 -12.26
C ALA A 10 -2.45 -1.07 -13.09
N THR A 11 -1.47 -0.98 -13.97
CA THR A 11 -1.29 0.20 -14.82
C THR A 11 -2.53 0.44 -15.68
N SER A 12 -2.98 -0.60 -16.38
CA SER A 12 -4.15 -0.51 -17.26
C SER A 12 -5.43 -0.31 -16.45
N ALA A 13 -5.59 -1.02 -15.35
CA ALA A 13 -6.77 -0.90 -14.49
C ALA A 13 -6.93 0.50 -13.92
N CYS A 14 -5.84 1.09 -13.45
CA CYS A 14 -5.86 2.46 -12.93
C CYS A 14 -6.14 3.47 -14.04
N ALA A 15 -5.59 3.26 -15.23
CA ALA A 15 -5.84 4.14 -16.37
C ALA A 15 -7.31 4.16 -16.77
N GLU A 16 -8.02 3.03 -16.67
CA GLU A 16 -9.47 2.96 -16.93
C GLU A 16 -10.26 3.93 -16.02
N MET A 17 -9.74 4.20 -14.82
CA MET A 17 -10.38 5.10 -13.85
C MET A 17 -9.82 6.51 -13.91
N GLY A 18 -8.97 6.83 -14.87
CA GLY A 18 -8.37 8.15 -15.01
C GLY A 18 -7.11 8.37 -14.18
N TYR A 19 -6.58 7.34 -13.57
CA TYR A 19 -5.36 7.44 -12.74
C TYR A 19 -4.15 6.96 -13.54
N ALA A 20 -3.69 7.76 -14.47
CA ALA A 20 -2.50 7.48 -15.27
C ALA A 20 -1.48 8.59 -15.07
N GLY A 21 -0.21 8.22 -14.91
CA GLY A 21 0.87 9.18 -14.80
C GLY A 21 1.30 9.70 -16.18
N PRO A 22 1.71 10.97 -16.28
CA PRO A 22 2.15 11.55 -17.56
C PRO A 22 3.48 11.00 -18.03
N GLN A 23 4.25 10.37 -17.14
CA GLN A 23 5.57 9.80 -17.44
C GLN A 23 5.52 8.33 -17.83
N GLY A 24 4.34 7.72 -17.85
CA GLY A 24 4.18 6.32 -18.18
C GLY A 24 4.69 5.38 -17.09
N GLU A 25 4.60 5.77 -15.83
CA GLU A 25 5.00 4.94 -14.70
C GLU A 25 4.22 3.63 -14.70
N TYR A 26 4.92 2.54 -14.44
CA TYR A 26 4.32 1.22 -14.33
C TYR A 26 3.89 0.96 -12.89
N ILE A 27 2.61 0.66 -12.69
CA ILE A 27 2.03 0.41 -11.35
C ILE A 27 1.78 -1.08 -11.17
N VAL A 28 2.21 -1.60 -10.03
CA VAL A 28 1.98 -2.98 -9.62
C VAL A 28 1.20 -2.97 -8.31
N ALA A 29 0.10 -3.71 -8.27
CA ALA A 29 -0.69 -3.87 -7.05
C ALA A 29 -0.24 -5.11 -6.30
N LEU A 30 -0.02 -4.97 -4.99
CA LEU A 30 0.44 -6.03 -4.10
C LEU A 30 -0.68 -6.38 -3.13
N GLU A 31 -1.12 -7.64 -3.16
CA GLU A 31 -2.23 -8.08 -2.31
C GLU A 31 -1.72 -8.54 -0.95
N ASP A 32 -2.25 -7.96 0.13
CA ASP A 32 -2.06 -8.49 1.47
C ASP A 32 -2.95 -9.70 1.67
N THR A 33 -2.42 -10.71 2.35
CA THR A 33 -3.14 -11.92 2.72
C THR A 33 -3.07 -12.10 4.24
N PRO A 34 -3.87 -13.01 4.84
CA PRO A 34 -3.80 -13.22 6.28
C PRO A 34 -2.42 -13.60 6.82
N ASP A 35 -1.57 -14.19 5.98
CA ASP A 35 -0.23 -14.63 6.39
C ASP A 35 0.90 -13.83 5.73
N ARG A 36 0.58 -12.79 4.94
CA ARG A 36 1.61 -11.96 4.29
C ARG A 36 1.17 -10.49 4.24
N HIS A 37 2.06 -9.61 4.67
CA HIS A 37 1.86 -8.18 4.66
C HIS A 37 2.93 -7.52 3.80
N ASN A 38 2.53 -6.62 2.91
CA ASN A 38 3.43 -5.91 2.02
C ASN A 38 3.63 -4.48 2.51
N VAL A 39 4.86 -3.97 2.39
CA VAL A 39 5.17 -2.58 2.70
C VAL A 39 6.08 -2.02 1.62
N ILE A 40 5.88 -0.76 1.27
CA ILE A 40 6.57 -0.08 0.18
C ILE A 40 7.55 0.93 0.73
N VAL A 41 8.70 1.03 0.06
CA VAL A 41 9.72 2.04 0.37
C VAL A 41 10.41 2.47 -0.93
N CYS A 42 10.95 3.69 -0.96
CA CYS A 42 11.93 4.08 -1.96
C CYS A 42 13.22 4.42 -1.21
N THR A 43 14.25 3.59 -1.37
CA THR A 43 15.52 3.78 -0.64
C THR A 43 16.36 4.90 -1.23
N GLN A 44 16.10 5.30 -2.47
CA GLN A 44 16.88 6.31 -3.16
C GLN A 44 16.27 7.71 -3.08
N CYS A 45 14.94 7.79 -3.04
CA CYS A 45 14.26 9.09 -3.06
C CYS A 45 12.89 8.98 -2.39
N SER A 46 11.83 9.33 -3.08
CA SER A 46 10.46 9.34 -2.53
C SER A 46 9.42 8.85 -3.53
N CYS A 47 9.80 7.96 -4.45
CA CYS A 47 8.90 7.46 -5.49
C CYS A 47 7.71 6.71 -4.90
N THR A 48 6.51 7.07 -5.32
CA THR A 48 5.26 6.40 -4.96
C THR A 48 4.42 6.21 -6.21
N ALA A 49 3.36 5.43 -6.11
CA ALA A 49 2.34 5.34 -7.16
C ALA A 49 1.45 6.60 -7.09
N TRP A 50 2.03 7.78 -7.31
CA TRP A 50 1.39 9.06 -7.09
C TRP A 50 0.10 9.29 -7.87
N PRO A 51 -0.11 8.72 -9.07
CA PRO A 51 -1.40 8.89 -9.75
C PRO A 51 -2.58 8.37 -8.93
N VAL A 52 -2.32 7.38 -8.06
CA VAL A 52 -3.34 6.76 -7.20
C VAL A 52 -3.21 7.27 -5.76
N LEU A 53 -2.00 7.27 -5.20
CA LEU A 53 -1.76 7.57 -3.79
C LEU A 53 -1.59 9.06 -3.49
N GLY A 54 -1.32 9.86 -4.50
CA GLY A 54 -0.96 11.26 -4.32
C GLY A 54 0.49 11.43 -3.90
N LEU A 55 0.83 12.64 -3.47
CA LEU A 55 2.20 12.95 -3.07
C LEU A 55 2.60 12.19 -1.81
N PRO A 56 3.88 11.78 -1.70
CA PRO A 56 4.32 11.01 -0.54
C PRO A 56 4.30 11.85 0.74
N PRO A 57 3.94 11.24 1.88
CA PRO A 57 4.04 11.93 3.17
C PRO A 57 5.51 12.15 3.57
N ASP A 58 5.72 13.12 4.46
CA ASP A 58 7.08 13.49 4.87
C ASP A 58 7.87 12.32 5.49
N TRP A 59 7.21 11.49 6.32
CA TRP A 59 7.88 10.36 6.96
C TRP A 59 8.38 9.33 5.93
N TYR A 60 7.66 9.18 4.80
CA TYR A 60 8.05 8.26 3.72
C TYR A 60 9.39 8.67 3.11
N LYS A 61 9.66 9.96 3.06
CA LYS A 61 10.90 10.52 2.51
C LYS A 61 12.05 10.54 3.50
N SER A 62 11.77 10.30 4.79
CA SER A 62 12.80 10.41 5.82
C SER A 62 13.89 9.35 5.64
N PRO A 63 15.17 9.72 5.87
CA PRO A 63 16.25 8.74 5.83
C PRO A 63 16.07 7.61 6.84
N ALA A 64 15.48 7.90 8.00
CA ALA A 64 15.24 6.89 9.02
C ALA A 64 14.30 5.80 8.50
N TYR A 65 13.17 6.18 7.94
CA TYR A 65 12.22 5.20 7.38
C TYR A 65 12.87 4.40 6.25
N ARG A 66 13.49 5.10 5.29
CA ARG A 66 14.06 4.47 4.10
C ARG A 66 15.16 3.45 4.42
N ALA A 67 15.98 3.74 5.42
CA ALA A 67 17.07 2.85 5.82
C ALA A 67 16.56 1.69 6.69
N ARG A 68 15.68 1.99 7.65
CA ARG A 68 15.28 1.03 8.67
C ARG A 68 14.24 0.03 8.22
N VAL A 69 13.27 0.45 7.39
CA VAL A 69 12.18 -0.45 6.99
C VAL A 69 12.69 -1.66 6.19
N VAL A 70 13.76 -1.50 5.45
CA VAL A 70 14.36 -2.60 4.68
C VAL A 70 15.02 -3.62 5.61
N ARG A 71 15.66 -3.16 6.68
CA ARG A 71 16.41 -4.04 7.58
C ARG A 71 15.58 -4.61 8.72
N GLU A 72 14.65 -3.83 9.23
CA GLU A 72 13.84 -4.23 10.40
C GLU A 72 12.38 -3.82 10.23
N PRO A 73 11.68 -4.34 9.19
CA PRO A 73 10.35 -3.85 8.85
C PRO A 73 9.34 -4.05 9.98
N ARG A 74 9.35 -5.18 10.66
CA ARG A 74 8.40 -5.47 11.73
C ARG A 74 8.51 -4.46 12.87
N ARG A 75 9.74 -4.11 13.23
CA ARG A 75 9.99 -3.14 14.29
C ARG A 75 9.52 -1.74 13.89
N VAL A 76 9.84 -1.34 12.66
CA VAL A 76 9.43 -0.03 12.15
C VAL A 76 7.91 0.08 12.10
N LEU A 77 7.24 -0.94 11.59
CA LEU A 77 5.77 -0.96 11.56
C LEU A 77 5.19 -0.87 12.96
N GLY A 78 5.77 -1.59 13.94
CA GLY A 78 5.35 -1.52 15.34
C GLY A 78 5.49 -0.11 15.91
N GLU A 79 6.57 0.58 15.60
CA GLU A 79 6.78 1.98 16.03
C GLU A 79 5.75 2.92 15.41
N MET A 80 5.24 2.58 14.23
CA MET A 80 4.21 3.36 13.53
C MET A 80 2.78 2.97 13.94
N GLY A 81 2.65 2.03 14.88
CA GLY A 81 1.34 1.62 15.40
C GLY A 81 0.78 0.34 14.82
N LEU A 82 1.53 -0.34 13.95
CA LEU A 82 1.06 -1.60 13.35
C LEU A 82 1.80 -2.80 13.96
N GLN A 83 1.12 -3.51 14.84
CA GLN A 83 1.65 -4.73 15.46
C GLN A 83 1.09 -5.93 14.70
N LEU A 84 1.96 -6.63 14.00
CA LEU A 84 1.59 -7.85 13.27
C LEU A 84 2.06 -9.08 14.03
N SER A 85 1.29 -10.16 13.97
CA SER A 85 1.69 -11.45 14.53
C SER A 85 2.99 -11.93 13.91
N ASP A 86 3.81 -12.65 14.67
CA ASP A 86 5.05 -13.24 14.16
C ASP A 86 4.79 -14.25 13.04
N GLU A 87 3.56 -14.75 12.92
CA GLU A 87 3.18 -15.68 11.85
C GLU A 87 2.95 -14.98 10.51
N VAL A 88 2.79 -13.66 10.52
CA VAL A 88 2.60 -12.88 9.30
C VAL A 88 3.97 -12.54 8.72
N ALA A 89 4.22 -13.00 7.51
CA ALA A 89 5.46 -12.64 6.79
C ALA A 89 5.35 -11.19 6.29
N ILE A 90 6.43 -10.43 6.43
CA ILE A 90 6.47 -9.05 5.93
C ILE A 90 7.40 -9.01 4.73
N ARG A 91 6.90 -8.48 3.61
CA ARG A 91 7.69 -8.29 2.40
C ARG A 91 7.83 -6.81 2.13
N VAL A 92 9.08 -6.36 1.96
CA VAL A 92 9.40 -4.98 1.65
C VAL A 92 9.67 -4.87 0.15
N TRP A 93 9.01 -3.90 -0.50
CA TRP A 93 9.13 -3.68 -1.93
C TRP A 93 9.74 -2.31 -2.17
N GLU A 94 10.85 -2.28 -2.90
CA GLU A 94 11.49 -1.04 -3.28
C GLU A 94 10.91 -0.52 -4.58
N THR A 95 10.27 0.65 -4.51
CA THR A 95 9.78 1.32 -5.69
C THR A 95 10.92 2.07 -6.38
N SER A 96 10.75 2.34 -7.66
CA SER A 96 11.73 3.07 -8.48
C SER A 96 11.02 4.14 -9.29
N ALA A 97 11.77 4.90 -10.07
CA ALA A 97 11.17 5.88 -10.98
C ALA A 97 10.26 5.22 -12.01
N GLU A 98 10.59 4.01 -12.42
CA GLU A 98 9.86 3.30 -13.48
C GLU A 98 8.73 2.42 -12.93
N THR A 99 9.01 1.65 -11.87
CA THR A 99 8.04 0.72 -11.31
C THR A 99 7.61 1.21 -9.93
N ARG A 100 6.31 1.37 -9.76
CA ARG A 100 5.71 1.88 -8.53
C ARG A 100 4.68 0.90 -8.02
N TYR A 101 4.61 0.75 -6.71
CA TYR A 101 3.75 -0.24 -6.07
C TYR A 101 2.64 0.41 -5.28
N MET A 102 1.51 -0.29 -5.17
CA MET A 102 0.45 0.03 -4.24
C MET A 102 0.01 -1.25 -3.54
N VAL A 103 -0.30 -1.15 -2.25
CA VAL A 103 -0.78 -2.30 -1.47
C VAL A 103 -2.29 -2.35 -1.54
N ILE A 104 -2.84 -3.54 -1.77
CA ILE A 104 -4.26 -3.81 -1.61
C ILE A 104 -4.42 -4.38 -0.19
N PRO A 105 -4.91 -3.60 0.77
CA PRO A 105 -4.99 -4.04 2.15
C PRO A 105 -6.03 -5.13 2.35
N LEU A 106 -5.89 -5.90 3.41
CA LEU A 106 -6.89 -6.89 3.80
C LEU A 106 -8.21 -6.19 4.11
N ARG A 107 -9.30 -6.81 3.70
CA ARG A 107 -10.62 -6.34 4.06
C ARG A 107 -10.84 -6.56 5.56
N PRO A 108 -11.22 -5.53 6.33
CA PRO A 108 -11.45 -5.69 7.76
C PRO A 108 -12.63 -6.63 8.02
N GLU A 109 -12.57 -7.34 9.15
CA GLU A 109 -13.66 -8.19 9.58
C GLU A 109 -14.92 -7.37 9.86
N GLY A 110 -16.09 -7.98 9.64
CA GLY A 110 -17.36 -7.33 9.90
C GLY A 110 -17.79 -6.32 8.85
N THR A 111 -17.18 -6.35 7.67
CA THR A 111 -17.48 -5.38 6.60
C THR A 111 -18.26 -5.97 5.43
N GLN A 112 -18.73 -7.22 5.53
CA GLN A 112 -19.34 -7.94 4.42
C GLN A 112 -20.60 -7.25 3.86
N SER A 113 -21.30 -6.51 4.70
CA SER A 113 -22.53 -5.81 4.33
C SER A 113 -22.31 -4.36 3.91
N LEU A 114 -21.07 -3.87 3.95
CA LEU A 114 -20.79 -2.48 3.60
C LEU A 114 -20.82 -2.24 2.09
N THR A 115 -21.28 -1.05 1.71
CA THR A 115 -21.22 -0.62 0.31
C THR A 115 -19.77 -0.33 -0.09
N GLU A 116 -19.53 -0.19 -1.39
CA GLU A 116 -18.21 0.18 -1.90
C GLU A 116 -17.75 1.52 -1.34
N ASP A 117 -18.66 2.51 -1.26
CA ASP A 117 -18.34 3.84 -0.71
C ASP A 117 -17.93 3.74 0.76
N ALA A 118 -18.68 2.95 1.54
CA ALA A 118 -18.36 2.75 2.95
C ALA A 118 -17.01 2.04 3.12
N LEU A 119 -16.72 1.05 2.30
CA LEU A 119 -15.42 0.35 2.32
C LEU A 119 -14.28 1.32 1.95
N ALA A 120 -14.48 2.16 0.93
CA ALA A 120 -13.46 3.10 0.50
C ALA A 120 -13.05 4.06 1.63
N ASN A 121 -14.00 4.43 2.49
CA ASN A 121 -13.72 5.32 3.61
C ASN A 121 -12.83 4.68 4.69
N LEU A 122 -12.67 3.37 4.68
CA LEU A 122 -11.81 2.66 5.63
C LEU A 122 -10.34 2.59 5.17
N VAL A 123 -10.07 2.92 3.92
CA VAL A 123 -8.72 2.81 3.35
C VAL A 123 -8.02 4.17 3.43
N SER A 124 -6.85 4.17 4.06
CA SER A 124 -5.99 5.35 4.15
C SER A 124 -4.83 5.21 3.18
N ARG A 125 -4.16 6.34 2.90
CA ARG A 125 -2.92 6.32 2.13
C ARG A 125 -1.86 5.44 2.80
N GLU A 126 -1.80 5.48 4.11
CA GLU A 126 -0.88 4.68 4.90
C GLU A 126 -1.12 3.18 4.69
N ALA A 127 -2.37 2.76 4.56
CA ALA A 127 -2.71 1.37 4.24
C ALA A 127 -2.24 0.99 2.84
N LEU A 128 -2.34 1.90 1.88
CA LEU A 128 -1.89 1.68 0.49
C LEU A 128 -0.37 1.66 0.36
N ILE A 129 0.36 2.21 1.33
CA ILE A 129 1.81 2.12 1.42
C ILE A 129 2.22 0.87 2.20
N GLY A 130 1.36 0.40 3.09
CA GLY A 130 1.59 -0.81 3.86
C GLY A 130 2.04 -0.58 5.30
N VAL A 131 1.97 0.65 5.81
CA VAL A 131 2.36 0.95 7.20
C VAL A 131 1.19 0.93 8.16
N ALA A 132 -0.01 0.63 7.66
CA ALA A 132 -1.23 0.48 8.45
C ALA A 132 -2.15 -0.53 7.80
N LEU A 133 -3.11 -1.03 8.55
CA LEU A 133 -4.22 -1.81 8.00
C LEU A 133 -5.34 -0.85 7.61
N ALA A 134 -6.31 -1.35 6.83
CA ALA A 134 -7.54 -0.61 6.62
C ALA A 134 -8.23 -0.41 7.98
N ASN A 135 -8.86 0.74 8.17
CA ASN A 135 -9.49 1.06 9.43
C ASN A 135 -10.66 0.11 9.71
N PRO A 136 -10.89 -0.26 10.99
CA PRO A 136 -12.08 -1.06 11.31
C PRO A 136 -13.35 -0.25 11.04
N PRO A 137 -14.48 -0.92 10.75
CA PRO A 137 -15.72 -0.21 10.54
C PRO A 137 -16.15 0.53 11.81
N THR A 138 -16.66 1.75 11.64
CA THR A 138 -17.22 2.49 12.76
C THR A 138 -18.56 1.91 13.16
N ARG A 139 -18.79 1.86 14.45
CA ARG A 139 -20.07 1.38 14.99
C ARG A 139 -21.11 2.48 15.03
#